data_27a996ea2ade5734ccd8a7f3c137f395
#
_entry.id   27a996ea2ade5734ccd8a7f3c137f395
#
_cell.length_a   1.000
_cell.length_b   1.000
_cell.length_c   1.000
_cell.angle_alpha   90.00
_cell.angle_beta   90.00
_cell.angle_gamma   90.00
#
_symmetry.space_group_name_H-M   'P 1'
#
loop_
_entity.id
_entity.type
_entity.pdbx_description
1 polymer ?
#
loop_
_entity_poly.entity_id
_entity_poly.type
_entity_poly.pdbx_seq_one_letter_code
_entity_poly.pdbx_strand_id
1 'polypeptide(L)'
;MLTLPIKKKWFDMICSGEKREEYRKITDYYGTRFRNVWGYAAYWGEPHEIRFRNGYSKYSPSVIATCTLSKKVGRPEWGAEPGKRYFVLTILSVKQPARREA
;
A
#
# COMPACT_ATOMS: atom_id res chain seq x y z
N MET A 1 3.03 11.75 5.83
CA MET A 1 3.03 10.53 4.98
C MET A 1 1.92 9.61 5.42
N LEU A 2 1.14 9.12 4.48
CA LEU A 2 0.07 8.15 4.79
C LEU A 2 0.68 6.83 5.25
N THR A 3 0.20 6.33 6.38
CA THR A 3 0.60 5.03 6.93
C THR A 3 -0.61 4.10 6.90
N LEU A 4 -0.44 2.93 6.33
CA LEU A 4 -1.48 1.91 6.24
C LEU A 4 -1.05 0.67 7.02
N PRO A 5 -1.84 0.24 8.02
CA PRO A 5 -1.56 -1.02 8.71
C PRO A 5 -1.81 -2.20 7.77
N ILE A 6 -1.01 -3.24 7.89
CA ILE A 6 -1.07 -4.41 7.03
C ILE A 6 -0.70 -5.65 7.83
N LYS A 7 -1.28 -6.79 7.48
CA LYS A 7 -0.98 -8.07 8.11
C LYS A 7 0.43 -8.53 7.75
N LYS A 8 1.07 -9.25 8.67
CA LYS A 8 2.44 -9.73 8.52
C LYS A 8 2.68 -10.47 7.20
N LYS A 9 1.77 -11.37 6.82
CA LYS A 9 1.89 -12.13 5.57
C LYS A 9 2.08 -11.21 4.36
N TRP A 10 1.23 -10.21 4.23
CA TRP A 10 1.28 -9.28 3.10
C TRP A 10 2.46 -8.32 3.20
N PHE A 11 2.79 -7.90 4.42
CA PHE A 11 3.98 -7.09 4.68
C PHE A 11 5.26 -7.79 4.20
N ASP A 12 5.42 -9.05 4.57
CA ASP A 12 6.59 -9.83 4.18
C ASP A 12 6.66 -10.00 2.64
N MET A 13 5.53 -10.21 1.99
CA MET A 13 5.46 -10.34 0.53
C MET A 13 5.75 -9.02 -0.19
N ILE A 14 5.36 -7.89 0.38
CA ILE A 14 5.74 -6.58 -0.16
C ILE A 14 7.24 -6.36 -0.03
N CYS A 15 7.80 -6.66 1.14
CA CYS A 15 9.24 -6.49 1.37
C CYS A 15 10.10 -7.37 0.47
N SER A 16 9.63 -8.58 0.15
CA SER A 16 10.34 -9.50 -0.74
C SER A 16 10.20 -9.17 -2.22
N GLY A 17 9.25 -8.28 -2.57
CA GLY A 17 8.93 -7.97 -3.96
C GLY A 17 7.92 -8.93 -4.61
N GLU A 18 7.45 -9.93 -3.88
CA GLU A 18 6.47 -10.90 -4.39
C GLU A 18 5.10 -10.26 -4.60
N LYS A 19 4.67 -9.40 -3.67
CA LYS A 19 3.39 -8.68 -3.75
C LYS A 19 3.64 -7.27 -4.26
N ARG A 20 3.04 -6.95 -5.40
CA ARG A 20 3.24 -5.65 -6.06
C ARG A 20 2.01 -4.75 -6.07
N GLU A 21 0.91 -5.20 -5.48
CA GLU A 21 -0.31 -4.41 -5.33
C GLU A 21 -0.85 -4.60 -3.94
N GLU A 22 -1.31 -3.52 -3.32
CA GLU A 22 -2.06 -3.55 -2.08
C GLU A 22 -3.46 -3.03 -2.34
N TYR A 23 -4.45 -3.63 -1.68
CA TYR A 23 -5.86 -3.37 -1.95
C TYR A 23 -6.54 -2.77 -0.74
N ARG A 24 -7.37 -1.76 -0.98
CA ARG A 24 -8.23 -1.17 0.05
C ARG A 24 -9.63 -1.01 -0.52
N LYS A 25 -10.63 -1.26 0.33
CA LYS A 25 -12.04 -1.15 -0.08
C LYS A 25 -12.35 0.26 -0.57
N ILE A 26 -13.20 0.35 -1.59
CA ILE A 26 -13.67 1.62 -2.11
C ILE A 26 -14.71 2.17 -1.14
N THR A 27 -14.26 2.97 -0.18
CA THR A 27 -15.05 3.59 0.87
C THR A 27 -14.69 5.06 0.97
N ASP A 28 -15.55 5.85 1.63
CA ASP A 28 -15.24 7.25 1.90
C ASP A 28 -14.01 7.40 2.78
N TYR A 29 -13.82 6.48 3.73
CA TYR A 29 -12.66 6.45 4.60
C TYR A 29 -11.35 6.42 3.81
N TYR A 30 -11.21 5.47 2.89
CA TYR A 30 -10.00 5.36 2.07
C TYR A 30 -9.97 6.40 0.96
N GLY A 31 -11.12 6.75 0.40
CA GLY A 31 -11.21 7.80 -0.61
C GLY A 31 -10.65 9.14 -0.12
N THR A 32 -10.99 9.53 1.11
CA THR A 32 -10.47 10.76 1.71
C THR A 32 -8.96 10.69 1.92
N ARG A 33 -8.46 9.58 2.44
CA ARG A 33 -7.02 9.40 2.70
C ARG A 33 -6.21 9.44 1.42
N PHE A 34 -6.66 8.76 0.39
CA PHE A 34 -5.96 8.76 -0.89
C PHE A 34 -6.05 10.11 -1.61
N ARG A 35 -7.17 10.82 -1.48
CA ARG A 35 -7.29 12.17 -2.01
C ARG A 35 -6.31 13.12 -1.35
N ASN A 36 -6.05 12.96 -0.06
CA ASN A 36 -5.07 13.79 0.66
C ASN A 36 -3.65 13.57 0.15
N VAL A 37 -3.35 12.42 -0.45
CA VAL A 37 -2.02 12.10 -1.03
C VAL A 37 -1.98 12.52 -2.51
N TRP A 38 -2.94 12.05 -3.30
CA TRP A 38 -2.89 12.18 -4.77
C TRP A 38 -3.72 13.35 -5.32
N GLY A 39 -4.67 13.87 -4.57
CA GLY A 39 -5.62 14.85 -5.09
C GLY A 39 -6.63 14.22 -6.04
N TYR A 40 -6.89 14.86 -7.18
CA TYR A 40 -7.85 14.38 -8.15
C TYR A 40 -7.35 13.18 -8.94
N ALA A 41 -8.28 12.43 -9.50
CA ALA A 41 -7.98 11.19 -10.24
C ALA A 41 -6.98 11.37 -11.40
N ALA A 42 -6.92 12.56 -11.98
CA ALA A 42 -5.94 12.88 -13.03
C ALA A 42 -4.49 12.71 -12.54
N TYR A 43 -4.24 12.79 -11.24
CA TYR A 43 -2.91 12.69 -10.64
C TYR A 43 -2.61 11.32 -10.04
N TRP A 44 -3.52 10.36 -10.13
CA TRP A 44 -3.36 9.05 -9.49
C TRP A 44 -2.19 8.25 -10.05
N GLY A 45 -1.77 8.52 -11.27
CA GLY A 45 -0.59 7.90 -11.86
C GLY A 45 0.74 8.47 -11.40
N GLU A 46 0.72 9.56 -10.61
CA GLU A 46 1.96 10.11 -10.05
C GLU A 46 2.44 9.26 -8.87
N PRO A 47 3.76 8.97 -8.80
CA PRO A 47 4.29 8.18 -7.68
C PRO A 47 4.29 8.98 -6.38
N HIS A 48 3.82 8.35 -5.31
CA HIS A 48 3.90 8.90 -3.95
C HIS A 48 4.36 7.83 -2.99
N GLU A 49 5.03 8.25 -1.93
CA GLU A 49 5.50 7.35 -0.90
C GLU A 49 4.38 7.05 0.11
N ILE A 50 4.20 5.76 0.41
CA ILE A 50 3.24 5.25 1.38
C ILE A 50 4.02 4.38 2.37
N ARG A 51 3.70 4.49 3.65
CA ARG A 51 4.26 3.61 4.67
C ARG A 51 3.30 2.45 4.92
N PHE A 52 3.79 1.24 4.74
CA PHE A 52 3.09 0.04 5.19
C PHE A 52 3.66 -0.38 6.54
N ARG A 53 2.78 -0.59 7.52
CA ARG A 53 3.18 -0.94 8.87
C ARG A 53 2.58 -2.27 9.26
N ASN A 54 3.43 -3.20 9.70
CA ASN A 54 2.98 -4.47 10.22
C ASN A 54 2.57 -4.30 11.68
N GLY A 55 1.34 -3.82 11.90
CA GLY A 55 0.78 -3.52 13.21
C GLY A 55 0.31 -2.10 13.36
N TYR A 56 -0.12 -1.73 14.55
CA TYR A 56 -0.72 -0.43 14.84
C TYR A 56 0.17 0.49 15.67
N SER A 57 1.21 -0.05 16.29
CA SER A 57 2.15 0.72 17.09
C SER A 57 3.15 1.47 16.19
N LYS A 58 3.53 2.67 16.61
CA LYS A 58 4.62 3.40 15.93
C LYS A 58 5.96 2.66 15.98
N TYR A 59 6.09 1.67 16.86
CA TYR A 59 7.28 0.81 16.96
C TYR A 59 7.18 -0.47 16.13
N SER A 60 6.03 -0.73 15.51
CA SER A 60 5.86 -1.89 14.63
C SER A 60 6.74 -1.76 13.39
N PRO A 61 7.22 -2.88 12.84
CA PRO A 61 8.00 -2.85 11.60
C PRO A 61 7.23 -2.14 10.49
N SER A 62 7.92 -1.31 9.73
CA SER A 62 7.31 -0.59 8.61
C SER A 62 8.27 -0.52 7.43
N VAL A 63 7.72 -0.27 6.27
CA VAL A 63 8.46 -0.09 5.03
C VAL A 63 7.83 1.04 4.24
N ILE A 64 8.65 1.82 3.53
CA ILE A 64 8.17 2.86 2.65
C ILE A 64 8.21 2.34 1.22
N ALA A 65 7.07 2.42 0.55
CA ALA A 65 6.92 2.01 -0.84
C ALA A 65 6.50 3.20 -1.69
N THR A 66 7.03 3.28 -2.90
CA THR A 66 6.58 4.26 -3.89
C THR A 66 5.46 3.63 -4.69
N CYS A 67 4.30 4.27 -4.68
CA CYS A 67 3.07 3.70 -5.25
C CYS A 67 2.36 4.69 -6.17
N THR A 68 1.63 4.13 -7.14
CA THR A 68 0.59 4.83 -7.87
C THR A 68 -0.77 4.32 -7.42
N LEU A 69 -1.84 5.05 -7.72
CA LEU A 69 -3.20 4.72 -7.31
C LEU A 69 -4.06 4.43 -8.54
N SER A 70 -4.93 3.42 -8.42
CA SER A 70 -5.94 3.13 -9.44
C SER A 70 -7.16 2.46 -8.79
N LYS A 71 -8.21 2.24 -9.56
CA LYS A 71 -9.34 1.38 -9.19
C LYS A 71 -9.42 0.26 -10.18
N LYS A 72 -9.32 -0.97 -9.71
CA LYS A 72 -9.46 -2.15 -10.58
C LYS A 72 -9.71 -3.40 -9.75
N VAL A 73 -9.95 -4.50 -10.44
CA VAL A 73 -10.05 -5.82 -9.81
C VAL A 73 -8.68 -6.22 -9.29
N GLY A 74 -8.62 -6.70 -8.05
CA GLY A 74 -7.38 -7.15 -7.43
C GLY A 74 -7.07 -8.61 -7.71
N ARG A 75 -5.86 -9.03 -7.37
CA ARG A 75 -5.41 -10.41 -7.51
C ARG A 75 -5.67 -11.21 -6.23
N PRO A 76 -6.37 -12.35 -6.33
CA PRO A 76 -6.64 -13.19 -5.15
C PRO A 76 -5.37 -13.66 -4.43
N GLU A 77 -4.29 -13.94 -5.17
CA GLU A 77 -3.01 -14.35 -4.59
C GLU A 77 -2.37 -13.28 -3.70
N TRP A 78 -2.81 -12.03 -3.83
CA TRP A 78 -2.34 -10.90 -3.01
C TRP A 78 -3.40 -10.38 -2.05
N GLY A 79 -4.46 -11.15 -1.82
CA GLY A 79 -5.45 -10.87 -0.78
C GLY A 79 -6.76 -10.26 -1.25
N ALA A 80 -6.97 -10.09 -2.55
CA ALA A 80 -8.23 -9.58 -3.09
C ALA A 80 -9.28 -10.69 -3.17
N GLU A 81 -10.55 -10.33 -2.98
CA GLU A 81 -11.65 -11.22 -3.33
C GLU A 81 -11.77 -11.30 -4.86
N PRO A 82 -12.02 -12.51 -5.44
CA PRO A 82 -12.17 -12.66 -6.88
C PRO A 82 -13.25 -11.74 -7.45
N GLY A 83 -12.91 -11.02 -8.51
CA GLY A 83 -13.86 -10.16 -9.25
C GLY A 83 -14.24 -8.85 -8.57
N LYS A 84 -13.76 -8.60 -7.37
CA LYS A 84 -14.08 -7.37 -6.64
C LYS A 84 -13.13 -6.24 -7.01
N ARG A 85 -13.67 -5.04 -7.14
CA ARG A 85 -12.88 -3.82 -7.40
C ARG A 85 -12.42 -3.20 -6.08
N TYR A 86 -11.22 -2.64 -6.11
CA TYR A 86 -10.58 -1.99 -4.97
C TYR A 86 -9.92 -0.68 -5.39
N PHE A 87 -9.60 0.15 -4.42
CA PHE A 87 -8.45 1.03 -4.57
C PHE A 87 -7.20 0.16 -4.62
N VAL A 88 -6.39 0.35 -5.65
CA VAL A 88 -5.17 -0.42 -5.86
C VAL A 88 -3.96 0.50 -5.77
N LEU A 89 -3.09 0.20 -4.82
CA LEU A 89 -1.77 0.81 -4.72
C LEU A 89 -0.81 -0.08 -5.49
N THR A 90 -0.36 0.38 -6.66
CA THR A 90 0.65 -0.32 -7.45
C THR A 90 2.02 0.06 -6.93
N ILE A 91 2.76 -0.92 -6.43
CA ILE A 91 4.06 -0.73 -5.78
C ILE A 91 5.16 -0.74 -6.85
N LEU A 92 5.80 0.41 -7.03
CA LEU A 92 6.87 0.57 -8.01
C LEU A 92 8.23 0.21 -7.42
N SER A 93 8.44 0.55 -6.15
CA SER A 93 9.69 0.27 -5.44
C SER A 93 9.45 0.26 -3.95
N VAL A 94 10.36 -0.36 -3.23
CA VAL A 94 10.30 -0.49 -1.76
C VAL A 94 11.66 -0.07 -1.21
N LYS A 95 11.64 0.87 -0.24
CA LYS A 95 12.84 1.22 0.53
C LYS A 95 12.94 0.26 1.69
N GLN A 96 14.03 -0.45 1.77
CA GLN A 96 14.32 -1.26 2.93
C GLN A 96 14.58 -0.35 4.13
N PRO A 97 14.06 -0.69 5.32
CA PRO A 97 14.41 0.04 6.52
C PRO A 97 15.91 0.02 6.70
N ALA A 98 16.49 1.15 7.12
CA ALA A 98 17.90 1.18 7.46
C ALA A 98 18.15 0.10 8.53
N ARG A 99 19.04 -0.84 8.25
CA ARG A 99 19.45 -1.81 9.25
C ARG A 99 20.24 -1.08 10.33
N ARG A 100 19.77 -1.22 11.56
CA ARG A 100 20.63 -0.89 12.69
C ARG A 100 21.66 -2.00 12.77
N GLU A 101 22.89 -1.64 12.53
CA GLU A 101 23.98 -2.50 12.90
C GLU A 101 24.04 -2.59 14.43
N ALA A 102 24.09 -3.78 14.91
CA ALA A 102 24.24 -4.02 16.33
C ALA A 102 25.60 -3.50 16.83
#